data_1c14265646f7414ecdf0b07f149072a7
#
_entry.id   1c14265646f7414ecdf0b07f149072a7
#
_cell.length_a   1.000
_cell.length_b   1.000
_cell.length_c   1.000
_cell.angle_alpha   90.00
_cell.angle_beta   90.00
_cell.angle_gamma   90.00
#
_symmetry.space_group_name_H-M   'P 1'
#
loop_
_entity.id
_entity.type
_entity.pdbx_description
1 polymer ?
#
loop_
_entity_poly.entity_id
_entity_poly.type
_entity_poly.pdbx_seq_one_letter_code
_entity_poly.pdbx_strand_id
1 'polypeptide(L)'
;MKRFLLITACLAAAAAITAGCGNKAKKAAAEAAEKAAIEQARADSIKAEQAKQDSIVMVKKISELSAEPVFDIVTNLGTIKVKLYKKTPKHRDNFAKLALAGFYDGILFHRVIDGFMIQAGDPLTKDLANKARFGTGGPGYTVPAEFVKEYKHKKGALAAARRGDAANPMKESSGSQFYIVQDARACAQLDGEYTVFGETISGFEVIDKIAKVQRDARDCPVSDVKILKITAE
;
A
#
# COMPACT_ATOMS: atom_id res chain seq x y z
N MET A 1 -16.57 -4.45 -30.89
CA MET A 1 -15.45 -4.76 -31.80
C MET A 1 -14.13 -4.30 -31.19
N LYS A 2 -13.57 -4.95 -30.16
CA LYS A 2 -12.23 -4.69 -29.57
C LYS A 2 -11.73 -5.92 -28.80
N ARG A 3 -11.75 -7.09 -29.43
CA ARG A 3 -11.27 -8.36 -28.82
C ARG A 3 -10.29 -9.16 -29.71
N PHE A 4 -9.69 -8.53 -30.74
CA PHE A 4 -8.85 -9.24 -31.70
C PHE A 4 -7.37 -8.80 -31.79
N LEU A 5 -6.85 -8.00 -30.82
CA LEU A 5 -5.50 -7.42 -30.96
C LEU A 5 -4.45 -7.90 -29.95
N LEU A 6 -4.66 -9.01 -29.24
CA LEU A 6 -3.71 -9.52 -28.23
C LEU A 6 -3.08 -10.89 -28.55
N ILE A 7 -3.30 -11.44 -29.74
CA ILE A 7 -2.75 -12.76 -30.13
C ILE A 7 -1.47 -12.66 -30.98
N THR A 8 -1.01 -11.46 -31.37
CA THR A 8 0.11 -11.30 -32.34
C THR A 8 1.47 -11.03 -31.74
N ALA A 9 1.66 -11.03 -30.41
CA ALA A 9 2.95 -10.64 -29.77
C ALA A 9 3.84 -11.81 -29.28
N CYS A 10 3.42 -13.07 -29.39
CA CYS A 10 4.22 -14.23 -28.91
C CYS A 10 4.89 -15.07 -30.01
N LEU A 11 4.93 -14.63 -31.26
CA LEU A 11 5.49 -15.44 -32.38
C LEU A 11 6.95 -15.10 -32.79
N ALA A 12 7.69 -14.33 -32.03
CA ALA A 12 9.02 -13.82 -32.46
C ALA A 12 10.24 -14.44 -31.77
N ALA A 13 10.14 -15.56 -31.06
CA ALA A 13 11.27 -16.11 -30.29
C ALA A 13 11.65 -17.57 -30.60
N ALA A 14 11.36 -18.09 -31.79
CA ALA A 14 11.72 -19.49 -32.14
C ALA A 14 12.30 -19.66 -33.55
N ALA A 15 13.24 -18.80 -33.94
CA ALA A 15 13.95 -18.95 -35.21
C ALA A 15 15.46 -19.01 -35.02
N ALA A 16 16.00 -20.06 -34.43
CA ALA A 16 17.39 -20.54 -34.64
C ALA A 16 17.56 -21.89 -33.95
N ILE A 17 17.26 -23.00 -34.62
CA ILE A 17 17.97 -24.29 -34.43
C ILE A 17 17.74 -25.15 -35.67
N THR A 18 18.82 -25.33 -36.46
CA THR A 18 19.30 -26.45 -37.30
C THR A 18 18.30 -27.17 -38.20
N ALA A 19 18.63 -27.14 -39.49
CA ALA A 19 18.21 -28.07 -40.52
C ALA A 19 18.48 -29.53 -40.09
N GLY A 20 17.40 -30.33 -39.94
CA GLY A 20 17.60 -31.78 -39.74
C GLY A 20 16.50 -32.53 -38.98
N CYS A 21 15.48 -31.91 -38.40
CA CYS A 21 14.40 -32.63 -37.73
C CYS A 21 13.12 -32.63 -38.56
N GLY A 22 12.62 -33.83 -38.92
CA GLY A 22 11.49 -34.01 -39.80
C GLY A 22 10.19 -33.35 -39.37
N ASN A 23 9.30 -33.06 -40.30
CA ASN A 23 7.99 -32.43 -40.14
C ASN A 23 7.15 -32.89 -38.91
N LYS A 24 7.38 -34.12 -38.43
CA LYS A 24 6.69 -34.71 -37.29
C LYS A 24 7.10 -34.07 -35.95
N ALA A 25 8.40 -33.74 -35.77
CA ALA A 25 8.89 -33.08 -34.55
C ALA A 25 8.45 -31.60 -34.49
N LYS A 26 8.43 -30.90 -35.62
CA LYS A 26 7.91 -29.53 -35.71
C LYS A 26 6.43 -29.45 -35.40
N LYS A 27 5.63 -30.44 -35.90
CA LYS A 27 4.18 -30.50 -35.60
C LYS A 27 3.93 -30.78 -34.11
N ALA A 28 4.65 -31.71 -33.50
CA ALA A 28 4.53 -32.02 -32.09
C ALA A 28 4.90 -30.83 -31.19
N ALA A 29 5.97 -30.08 -31.58
CA ALA A 29 6.37 -28.85 -30.85
C ALA A 29 5.31 -27.73 -30.96
N ALA A 30 4.68 -27.58 -32.14
CA ALA A 30 3.62 -26.61 -32.34
C ALA A 30 2.35 -26.97 -31.53
N GLU A 31 1.93 -28.24 -31.52
CA GLU A 31 0.81 -28.72 -30.71
C GLU A 31 1.07 -28.58 -29.20
N ALA A 32 2.29 -28.82 -28.74
CA ALA A 32 2.67 -28.61 -27.35
C ALA A 32 2.64 -27.12 -26.96
N ALA A 33 3.13 -26.23 -27.83
CA ALA A 33 3.09 -24.78 -27.63
C ALA A 33 1.63 -24.25 -27.60
N GLU A 34 0.77 -24.75 -28.47
CA GLU A 34 -0.64 -24.39 -28.49
C GLU A 34 -1.37 -24.85 -27.22
N LYS A 35 -1.11 -26.07 -26.75
CA LYS A 35 -1.66 -26.57 -25.49
C LYS A 35 -1.20 -25.73 -24.29
N ALA A 36 0.08 -25.40 -24.23
CA ALA A 36 0.62 -24.54 -23.17
C ALA A 36 -0.01 -23.12 -23.19
N ALA A 37 -0.21 -22.55 -24.38
CA ALA A 37 -0.87 -21.25 -24.53
C ALA A 37 -2.35 -21.28 -24.08
N ILE A 38 -3.07 -22.36 -24.39
CA ILE A 38 -4.46 -22.55 -23.94
C ILE A 38 -4.53 -22.71 -22.42
N GLU A 39 -3.61 -23.47 -21.85
CA GLU A 39 -3.54 -23.69 -20.40
C GLU A 39 -3.19 -22.39 -19.66
N GLN A 40 -2.23 -21.61 -20.18
CA GLN A 40 -1.90 -20.30 -19.65
C GLN A 40 -3.11 -19.33 -19.72
N ALA A 41 -3.81 -19.27 -20.84
CA ALA A 41 -4.98 -18.43 -21.01
C ALA A 41 -6.12 -18.82 -20.04
N ARG A 42 -6.29 -20.12 -19.76
CA ARG A 42 -7.23 -20.60 -18.73
C ARG A 42 -6.81 -20.18 -17.34
N ALA A 43 -5.53 -20.35 -16.99
CA ALA A 43 -5.00 -19.94 -15.70
C ALA A 43 -5.18 -18.42 -15.48
N ASP A 44 -4.89 -17.61 -16.51
CA ASP A 44 -5.07 -16.16 -16.45
C ASP A 44 -6.57 -15.77 -16.29
N SER A 45 -7.48 -16.51 -16.97
CA SER A 45 -8.90 -16.28 -16.82
C SER A 45 -9.43 -16.64 -15.42
N ILE A 46 -8.97 -17.76 -14.85
CA ILE A 46 -9.32 -18.16 -13.48
C ILE A 46 -8.79 -17.13 -12.48
N LYS A 47 -7.56 -16.67 -12.63
CA LYS A 47 -6.95 -15.64 -11.78
C LYS A 47 -7.70 -14.31 -11.87
N ALA A 48 -8.14 -13.92 -13.06
CA ALA A 48 -8.93 -12.70 -13.26
C ALA A 48 -10.31 -12.80 -12.60
N GLU A 49 -10.96 -13.95 -12.67
CA GLU A 49 -12.25 -14.17 -12.01
C GLU A 49 -12.12 -14.19 -10.49
N GLN A 50 -11.09 -14.85 -9.95
CA GLN A 50 -10.77 -14.83 -8.52
C GLN A 50 -10.52 -13.41 -8.02
N ALA A 51 -9.75 -12.61 -8.75
CA ALA A 51 -9.49 -11.21 -8.40
C ALA A 51 -10.76 -10.35 -8.37
N LYS A 52 -11.74 -10.63 -9.27
CA LYS A 52 -13.05 -9.97 -9.22
C LYS A 52 -13.84 -10.38 -7.99
N GLN A 53 -13.89 -11.67 -7.70
CA GLN A 53 -14.59 -12.19 -6.52
C GLN A 53 -13.99 -11.63 -5.23
N ASP A 54 -12.66 -11.61 -5.11
CA ASP A 54 -11.96 -11.02 -3.97
C ASP A 54 -12.28 -9.53 -3.82
N SER A 55 -12.39 -8.81 -4.96
CA SER A 55 -12.78 -7.40 -4.96
C SER A 55 -14.21 -7.20 -4.44
N ILE A 56 -15.15 -8.04 -4.86
CA ILE A 56 -16.55 -7.99 -4.40
C ILE A 56 -16.64 -8.25 -2.89
N VAL A 57 -15.94 -9.28 -2.41
CA VAL A 57 -15.87 -9.61 -0.98
C VAL A 57 -15.28 -8.46 -0.19
N MET A 58 -14.22 -7.82 -0.70
CA MET A 58 -13.59 -6.67 -0.04
C MET A 58 -14.52 -5.46 0.03
N VAL A 59 -15.21 -5.13 -1.07
CA VAL A 59 -16.22 -4.05 -1.09
C VAL A 59 -17.31 -4.30 -0.07
N LYS A 60 -17.80 -5.54 0.03
CA LYS A 60 -18.80 -5.92 1.03
C LYS A 60 -18.26 -5.72 2.45
N LYS A 61 -17.06 -6.22 2.76
CA LYS A 61 -16.42 -6.02 4.08
C LYS A 61 -16.31 -4.54 4.46
N ILE A 62 -15.91 -3.68 3.50
CA ILE A 62 -15.80 -2.23 3.74
C ILE A 62 -17.18 -1.61 3.98
N SER A 63 -18.22 -2.04 3.25
CA SER A 63 -19.59 -1.53 3.43
C SER A 63 -20.23 -1.94 4.77
N GLU A 64 -19.74 -2.99 5.40
CA GLU A 64 -20.17 -3.47 6.72
C GLU A 64 -19.48 -2.71 7.87
N LEU A 65 -18.43 -1.96 7.59
CA LEU A 65 -17.77 -1.12 8.59
C LEU A 65 -18.65 0.08 8.97
N SER A 66 -18.47 0.59 10.18
CA SER A 66 -19.10 1.83 10.61
C SER A 66 -18.67 3.01 9.73
N ALA A 67 -19.42 4.12 9.75
CA ALA A 67 -19.05 5.33 9.02
C ALA A 67 -17.68 5.91 9.44
N GLU A 68 -17.28 5.67 10.69
CA GLU A 68 -15.98 6.02 11.26
C GLU A 68 -15.38 4.78 11.93
N PRO A 69 -14.84 3.83 11.13
CA PRO A 69 -14.38 2.55 11.63
C PRO A 69 -13.10 2.71 12.48
N VAL A 70 -12.95 1.80 13.42
CA VAL A 70 -11.82 1.74 14.34
C VAL A 70 -10.90 0.59 13.93
N PHE A 71 -9.60 0.85 13.97
CA PHE A 71 -8.57 -0.13 13.67
C PHE A 71 -7.50 -0.15 14.74
N ASP A 72 -7.03 -1.35 15.07
CA ASP A 72 -5.86 -1.58 15.90
C ASP A 72 -4.62 -1.76 15.02
N ILE A 73 -3.67 -0.83 15.10
CA ILE A 73 -2.33 -0.96 14.52
C ILE A 73 -1.46 -1.65 15.56
N VAL A 74 -1.33 -2.97 15.44
CA VAL A 74 -0.53 -3.80 16.36
C VAL A 74 0.92 -3.76 15.93
N THR A 75 1.80 -3.28 16.80
CA THR A 75 3.26 -3.20 16.55
C THR A 75 4.04 -4.04 17.54
N ASN A 76 5.33 -4.27 17.28
CA ASN A 76 6.23 -4.91 18.24
C ASN A 76 6.54 -4.05 19.47
N LEU A 77 6.07 -2.79 19.52
CA LEU A 77 6.25 -1.87 20.67
C LEU A 77 4.95 -1.56 21.41
N GLY A 78 3.81 -2.06 20.93
CA GLY A 78 2.47 -1.86 21.48
C GLY A 78 1.42 -1.65 20.40
N THR A 79 0.19 -1.39 20.81
CA THR A 79 -0.95 -1.19 19.90
C THR A 79 -1.35 0.29 19.89
N ILE A 80 -1.56 0.84 18.69
CA ILE A 80 -2.12 2.17 18.48
C ILE A 80 -3.52 1.98 17.90
N LYS A 81 -4.54 2.45 18.61
CA LYS A 81 -5.92 2.38 18.17
C LYS A 81 -6.29 3.67 17.46
N VAL A 82 -6.74 3.55 16.21
CA VAL A 82 -7.10 4.69 15.37
C VAL A 82 -8.57 4.62 14.91
N LYS A 83 -9.23 5.76 14.87
CA LYS A 83 -10.56 5.94 14.30
C LYS A 83 -10.41 6.70 12.98
N LEU A 84 -11.02 6.20 11.92
CA LEU A 84 -11.01 6.87 10.61
C LEU A 84 -12.20 7.83 10.47
N TYR A 85 -12.03 8.89 9.67
CA TYR A 85 -13.02 9.94 9.53
C TYR A 85 -13.94 9.74 8.33
N LYS A 86 -15.25 10.02 8.52
CA LYS A 86 -16.27 9.90 7.47
C LYS A 86 -16.19 10.93 6.36
N LYS A 87 -15.61 12.14 6.63
CA LYS A 87 -15.51 13.21 5.62
C LYS A 87 -14.31 13.05 4.66
N THR A 88 -13.50 11.99 4.84
CA THR A 88 -12.40 11.62 3.94
C THR A 88 -12.60 10.18 3.42
N PRO A 89 -13.71 9.93 2.69
CA PRO A 89 -14.11 8.57 2.34
C PRO A 89 -13.08 7.83 1.46
N LYS A 90 -12.40 8.52 0.54
CA LYS A 90 -11.39 7.89 -0.32
C LYS A 90 -10.21 7.36 0.49
N HIS A 91 -9.68 8.16 1.44
CA HIS A 91 -8.58 7.73 2.30
C HIS A 91 -9.02 6.69 3.32
N ARG A 92 -10.22 6.87 3.94
CA ARG A 92 -10.81 5.91 4.86
C ARG A 92 -10.95 4.53 4.22
N ASP A 93 -11.62 4.45 3.07
CA ASP A 93 -11.93 3.19 2.39
C ASP A 93 -10.67 2.54 1.82
N ASN A 94 -9.72 3.34 1.33
CA ASN A 94 -8.43 2.86 0.87
C ASN A 94 -7.59 2.25 2.01
N PHE A 95 -7.49 2.94 3.16
CA PHE A 95 -6.79 2.41 4.33
C PHE A 95 -7.46 1.13 4.84
N ALA A 96 -8.79 1.12 4.97
CA ALA A 96 -9.56 -0.05 5.38
C ALA A 96 -9.33 -1.24 4.43
N LYS A 97 -9.39 -1.01 3.12
CA LYS A 97 -9.11 -2.03 2.10
C LYS A 97 -7.73 -2.66 2.28
N LEU A 98 -6.70 -1.83 2.43
CA LEU A 98 -5.32 -2.31 2.57
C LEU A 98 -5.11 -3.05 3.91
N ALA A 99 -5.70 -2.54 4.99
CA ALA A 99 -5.65 -3.18 6.31
C ALA A 99 -6.32 -4.56 6.30
N LEU A 100 -7.56 -4.63 5.80
CA LEU A 100 -8.32 -5.89 5.70
C LEU A 100 -7.68 -6.93 4.75
N ALA A 101 -6.87 -6.47 3.78
CA ALA A 101 -6.10 -7.32 2.89
C ALA A 101 -4.75 -7.77 3.48
N GLY A 102 -4.39 -7.36 4.72
CA GLY A 102 -3.09 -7.67 5.32
C GLY A 102 -1.91 -6.97 4.62
N PHE A 103 -2.18 -5.91 3.84
CA PHE A 103 -1.13 -5.20 3.10
C PHE A 103 -0.05 -4.64 4.03
N TYR A 104 -0.44 -4.17 5.21
CA TYR A 104 0.47 -3.55 6.18
C TYR A 104 1.26 -4.54 7.03
N ASP A 105 0.94 -5.83 7.00
CA ASP A 105 1.59 -6.84 7.81
C ASP A 105 3.08 -6.95 7.45
N GLY A 106 3.94 -6.80 8.44
CA GLY A 106 5.39 -6.83 8.29
C GLY A 106 6.02 -5.52 7.81
N ILE A 107 5.25 -4.47 7.50
CA ILE A 107 5.77 -3.16 7.11
C ILE A 107 6.41 -2.46 8.32
N LEU A 108 7.54 -1.77 8.09
CA LEU A 108 8.26 -1.02 9.12
C LEU A 108 7.82 0.45 9.16
N PHE A 109 7.93 1.04 10.36
CA PHE A 109 8.06 2.48 10.48
C PHE A 109 9.45 2.87 9.98
N HIS A 110 9.53 3.42 8.79
CA HIS A 110 10.79 3.70 8.09
C HIS A 110 11.32 5.11 8.30
N ARG A 111 10.51 5.99 8.91
CA ARG A 111 10.91 7.35 9.29
C ARG A 111 10.23 7.77 10.58
N VAL A 112 11.03 8.07 11.58
CA VAL A 112 10.54 8.50 12.91
C VAL A 112 11.31 9.73 13.36
N ILE A 113 10.59 10.75 13.82
CA ILE A 113 11.21 12.00 14.29
C ILE A 113 10.54 12.39 15.59
N ASP A 114 11.30 12.32 16.69
CA ASP A 114 10.86 12.82 18.00
C ASP A 114 10.61 14.32 17.93
N GLY A 115 9.49 14.78 18.46
CA GLY A 115 9.00 16.14 18.32
C GLY A 115 8.29 16.42 16.98
N PHE A 116 7.97 15.38 16.16
CA PHE A 116 7.27 15.58 14.88
C PHE A 116 6.25 14.46 14.59
N MET A 117 6.67 13.31 14.01
CA MET A 117 5.77 12.25 13.58
C MET A 117 6.46 10.89 13.46
N ILE A 118 5.67 9.84 13.31
CA ILE A 118 6.10 8.48 12.94
C ILE A 118 5.43 8.07 11.63
N GLN A 119 6.19 7.58 10.64
CA GLN A 119 5.71 7.27 9.28
C GLN A 119 5.97 5.80 8.92
N ALA A 120 4.93 5.19 8.32
CA ALA A 120 4.93 3.80 7.85
C ALA A 120 4.20 3.66 6.50
N GLY A 121 3.92 2.42 6.07
CA GLY A 121 3.07 2.14 4.91
C GLY A 121 3.82 1.92 3.60
N ASP A 122 5.16 1.88 3.61
CA ASP A 122 5.97 1.55 2.44
C ASP A 122 6.19 0.03 2.35
N PRO A 123 5.65 -0.66 1.32
CA PRO A 123 5.81 -2.11 1.16
C PRO A 123 7.26 -2.55 0.89
N LEU A 124 8.14 -1.66 0.42
CA LEU A 124 9.57 -1.98 0.23
C LEU A 124 10.26 -2.31 1.55
N THR A 125 9.72 -1.86 2.68
CA THR A 125 10.29 -2.10 4.00
C THR A 125 10.17 -3.54 4.49
N LYS A 126 9.37 -4.37 3.81
CA LYS A 126 9.26 -5.82 4.10
C LYS A 126 10.55 -6.58 3.76
N ASP A 127 11.38 -6.01 2.90
CA ASP A 127 12.68 -6.58 2.52
C ASP A 127 13.79 -5.54 2.80
N LEU A 128 14.66 -5.85 3.75
CA LEU A 128 15.76 -4.98 4.18
C LEU A 128 16.79 -4.72 3.08
N ALA A 129 16.86 -5.55 2.03
CA ALA A 129 17.68 -5.30 0.86
C ALA A 129 17.27 -3.99 0.13
N ASN A 130 16.02 -3.55 0.30
CA ASN A 130 15.50 -2.29 -0.23
C ASN A 130 15.76 -1.07 0.66
N LYS A 131 16.54 -1.17 1.76
CA LYS A 131 16.70 -0.08 2.76
C LYS A 131 17.07 1.27 2.14
N ALA A 132 17.88 1.29 1.08
CA ALA A 132 18.25 2.52 0.37
C ALA A 132 17.06 3.25 -0.28
N ARG A 133 15.96 2.52 -0.55
CA ARG A 133 14.74 2.98 -1.23
C ARG A 133 13.55 3.17 -0.30
N PHE A 134 13.70 2.94 1.01
CA PHE A 134 12.60 3.14 1.96
C PHE A 134 12.01 4.54 1.83
N GLY A 135 10.69 4.62 1.90
CA GLY A 135 9.92 5.85 1.70
C GLY A 135 9.50 6.10 0.24
N THR A 136 9.94 5.27 -0.73
CA THR A 136 9.60 5.46 -2.15
C THR A 136 8.55 4.49 -2.68
N GLY A 137 8.20 3.44 -1.93
CA GLY A 137 7.25 2.41 -2.33
C GLY A 137 5.79 2.79 -2.11
N GLY A 138 4.92 2.00 -2.70
CA GLY A 138 3.46 2.14 -2.59
C GLY A 138 2.73 1.05 -3.36
N PRO A 139 1.38 1.06 -3.37
CA PRO A 139 0.58 0.04 -4.03
C PRO A 139 0.42 0.24 -5.54
N GLY A 140 1.15 1.20 -6.15
CA GLY A 140 1.10 1.48 -7.58
C GLY A 140 0.06 2.52 -8.00
N TYR A 141 -0.59 3.21 -7.04
CA TYR A 141 -1.53 4.30 -7.28
C TYR A 141 -1.45 5.37 -6.20
N THR A 142 -2.06 6.52 -6.47
CA THR A 142 -2.23 7.65 -5.54
C THR A 142 -3.71 7.83 -5.18
N VAL A 143 -3.97 8.55 -4.08
CA VAL A 143 -5.32 8.91 -3.66
C VAL A 143 -5.48 10.43 -3.78
N PRO A 144 -6.51 10.93 -4.52
CA PRO A 144 -6.78 12.36 -4.60
C PRO A 144 -6.95 12.99 -3.22
N ALA A 145 -6.38 14.19 -3.02
CA ALA A 145 -6.44 14.89 -1.75
C ALA A 145 -7.90 15.12 -1.26
N GLU A 146 -8.10 15.00 0.04
CA GLU A 146 -9.37 15.28 0.72
C GLU A 146 -9.11 16.22 1.91
N PHE A 147 -8.86 17.51 1.62
CA PHE A 147 -8.60 18.50 2.67
C PHE A 147 -9.91 18.92 3.34
N VAL A 148 -10.02 18.64 4.62
CA VAL A 148 -11.16 19.01 5.48
C VAL A 148 -10.68 20.02 6.52
N LYS A 149 -11.23 21.23 6.51
CA LYS A 149 -10.76 22.37 7.33
C LYS A 149 -10.73 22.07 8.82
N GLU A 150 -11.65 21.25 9.30
CA GLU A 150 -11.78 20.88 10.71
C GLU A 150 -10.76 19.81 11.16
N TYR A 151 -10.18 19.06 10.21
CA TYR A 151 -9.25 17.98 10.52
C TYR A 151 -7.83 18.53 10.56
N LYS A 152 -7.28 18.63 11.76
CA LYS A 152 -5.99 19.23 12.05
C LYS A 152 -4.96 18.20 12.44
N HIS A 153 -3.68 18.54 12.25
CA HIS A 153 -2.54 17.75 12.68
C HIS A 153 -2.34 17.84 14.20
N LYS A 154 -3.38 17.52 14.98
CA LYS A 154 -3.26 17.36 16.43
C LYS A 154 -2.44 16.12 16.79
N LYS A 155 -1.93 16.02 18.04
CA LYS A 155 -1.25 14.80 18.50
C LYS A 155 -2.16 13.57 18.25
N GLY A 156 -1.59 12.53 17.64
CA GLY A 156 -2.30 11.32 17.25
C GLY A 156 -3.10 11.42 15.95
N ALA A 157 -3.09 12.56 15.23
CA ALA A 157 -3.73 12.63 13.93
C ALA A 157 -3.08 11.64 12.96
N LEU A 158 -3.92 10.88 12.24
CA LEU A 158 -3.52 9.95 11.18
C LEU A 158 -3.66 10.67 9.84
N ALA A 159 -2.55 10.86 9.14
CA ALA A 159 -2.50 11.60 7.90
C ALA A 159 -1.75 10.83 6.80
N ALA A 160 -2.12 11.10 5.55
CA ALA A 160 -1.50 10.46 4.39
C ALA A 160 -0.21 11.17 4.00
N ALA A 161 0.86 10.41 3.78
CA ALA A 161 2.09 10.94 3.20
C ALA A 161 1.90 11.24 1.71
N ARG A 162 2.70 12.13 1.15
CA ARG A 162 2.72 12.47 -0.27
C ARG A 162 4.09 12.92 -0.76
N ARG A 163 4.28 12.94 -2.06
CA ARG A 163 5.45 13.56 -2.68
C ARG A 163 5.37 15.09 -2.57
N GLY A 164 6.52 15.75 -2.60
CA GLY A 164 6.59 17.22 -2.60
C GLY A 164 5.96 17.84 -3.85
N ASP A 165 5.53 19.10 -3.75
CA ASP A 165 4.72 19.82 -4.75
C ASP A 165 5.32 19.87 -6.16
N ALA A 166 6.66 19.98 -6.26
CA ALA A 166 7.35 19.98 -7.56
C ALA A 166 7.11 18.70 -8.39
N ALA A 167 6.98 17.56 -7.72
CA ALA A 167 6.71 16.25 -8.36
C ALA A 167 5.24 15.85 -8.29
N ASN A 168 4.41 16.61 -7.56
CA ASN A 168 3.02 16.29 -7.27
C ASN A 168 2.16 17.55 -7.07
N PRO A 169 1.96 18.36 -8.12
CA PRO A 169 1.23 19.62 -8.02
C PRO A 169 -0.24 19.45 -7.63
N MET A 170 -0.82 18.28 -7.87
CA MET A 170 -2.20 17.93 -7.46
C MET A 170 -2.29 17.53 -5.99
N LYS A 171 -1.18 17.49 -5.25
CA LYS A 171 -1.10 17.11 -3.83
C LYS A 171 -1.75 15.76 -3.52
N GLU A 172 -1.73 14.83 -4.49
CA GLU A 172 -2.26 13.48 -4.29
C GLU A 172 -1.46 12.74 -3.22
N SER A 173 -2.18 12.00 -2.39
CA SER A 173 -1.59 11.20 -1.32
C SER A 173 -1.00 9.91 -1.86
N SER A 174 0.02 9.39 -1.17
CA SER A 174 0.46 8.01 -1.37
C SER A 174 -0.71 7.04 -1.17
N GLY A 175 -0.79 6.01 -2.01
CA GLY A 175 -1.81 4.99 -1.87
C GLY A 175 -1.70 4.14 -0.61
N SER A 176 -0.54 4.15 0.10
CA SER A 176 -0.38 3.34 1.31
C SER A 176 0.40 4.00 2.43
N GLN A 177 1.29 4.96 2.13
CA GLN A 177 2.10 5.56 3.20
C GLN A 177 1.29 6.55 4.02
N PHE A 178 1.39 6.43 5.33
CA PHE A 178 0.75 7.31 6.32
C PHE A 178 1.71 7.68 7.43
N TYR A 179 1.38 8.74 8.14
CA TYR A 179 2.09 9.11 9.36
C TYR A 179 1.12 9.43 10.49
N ILE A 180 1.60 9.25 11.72
CA ILE A 180 0.89 9.62 12.93
C ILE A 180 1.65 10.76 13.60
N VAL A 181 0.94 11.84 13.88
CA VAL A 181 1.50 13.05 14.49
C VAL A 181 1.87 12.78 15.95
N GLN A 182 3.11 13.09 16.32
CA GLN A 182 3.58 13.03 17.70
C GLN A 182 3.50 14.41 18.38
N ASP A 183 3.97 15.48 17.70
CA ASP A 183 3.86 16.87 18.19
C ASP A 183 3.01 17.73 17.22
N ALA A 184 1.88 18.22 17.73
CA ALA A 184 0.94 19.04 16.96
C ALA A 184 1.55 20.38 16.51
N ARG A 185 2.42 21.00 17.31
CA ARG A 185 3.03 22.30 16.99
C ARG A 185 3.97 22.20 15.79
N ALA A 186 4.76 21.13 15.76
CA ALA A 186 5.67 20.87 14.65
C ALA A 186 4.94 20.48 13.34
N CYS A 187 3.69 20.02 13.43
CA CYS A 187 2.88 19.61 12.27
C CYS A 187 1.85 20.66 11.82
N ALA A 188 1.69 21.79 12.52
CA ALA A 188 0.63 22.76 12.24
C ALA A 188 0.68 23.32 10.81
N GLN A 189 1.88 23.50 10.22
CA GLN A 189 2.07 23.97 8.84
C GLN A 189 1.62 22.96 7.77
N LEU A 190 1.30 21.72 8.15
CA LEU A 190 0.80 20.67 7.25
C LEU A 190 -0.73 20.72 7.09
N ASP A 191 -1.42 21.55 7.88
CA ASP A 191 -2.86 21.72 7.81
C ASP A 191 -3.30 22.28 6.46
N GLY A 192 -4.21 21.56 5.77
CA GLY A 192 -4.65 21.92 4.42
C GLY A 192 -3.66 21.55 3.31
N GLU A 193 -2.48 21.04 3.66
CA GLU A 193 -1.45 20.59 2.73
C GLU A 193 -1.36 19.07 2.63
N TYR A 194 -1.76 18.35 3.69
CA TYR A 194 -1.81 16.89 3.76
C TYR A 194 -3.19 16.45 4.25
N THR A 195 -3.69 15.34 3.73
CA THR A 195 -4.99 14.81 4.13
C THR A 195 -4.89 14.12 5.49
N VAL A 196 -5.53 14.70 6.50
CA VAL A 196 -5.79 14.04 7.79
C VAL A 196 -7.08 13.24 7.64
N PHE A 197 -7.00 11.90 7.81
CA PHE A 197 -8.13 11.00 7.56
C PHE A 197 -8.54 10.16 8.78
N GLY A 198 -7.92 10.41 9.93
CA GLY A 198 -8.23 9.73 11.18
C GLY A 198 -7.52 10.33 12.38
N GLU A 199 -7.76 9.73 13.51
CA GLU A 199 -7.15 10.10 14.79
C GLU A 199 -6.86 8.88 15.64
N THR A 200 -5.83 8.96 16.47
CA THR A 200 -5.56 8.00 17.53
C THR A 200 -6.55 8.24 18.68
N ILE A 201 -7.16 7.16 19.15
CA ILE A 201 -8.09 7.18 20.30
C ILE A 201 -7.50 6.46 21.54
N SER A 202 -6.45 5.61 21.33
CA SER A 202 -5.70 4.95 22.41
C SER A 202 -4.30 4.57 21.91
N GLY A 203 -3.32 4.43 22.83
CA GLY A 203 -1.93 4.06 22.48
C GLY A 203 -1.04 5.26 22.14
N PHE A 204 -1.33 6.45 22.67
CA PHE A 204 -0.49 7.64 22.50
C PHE A 204 0.93 7.45 23.03
N GLU A 205 1.07 6.69 24.10
CA GLU A 205 2.37 6.31 24.69
C GLU A 205 3.20 5.43 23.74
N VAL A 206 2.53 4.63 22.90
CA VAL A 206 3.20 3.82 21.87
C VAL A 206 3.75 4.72 20.76
N ILE A 207 3.00 5.76 20.35
CA ILE A 207 3.48 6.77 19.40
C ILE A 207 4.75 7.43 19.94
N ASP A 208 4.72 7.89 21.21
CA ASP A 208 5.86 8.54 21.86
C ASP A 208 7.06 7.57 21.99
N LYS A 209 6.81 6.30 22.28
CA LYS A 209 7.84 5.25 22.35
C LYS A 209 8.49 5.01 20.99
N ILE A 210 7.70 4.93 19.93
CA ILE A 210 8.20 4.75 18.55
C ILE A 210 8.98 5.96 18.10
N ALA A 211 8.51 7.19 18.36
CA ALA A 211 9.19 8.42 17.96
C ALA A 211 10.60 8.57 18.58
N LYS A 212 10.80 8.01 19.78
CA LYS A 212 12.05 8.10 20.57
C LYS A 212 13.04 6.97 20.33
N VAL A 213 12.76 6.01 19.44
CA VAL A 213 13.75 4.95 19.14
C VAL A 213 15.00 5.56 18.50
N GLN A 214 16.14 4.91 18.69
CA GLN A 214 17.36 5.29 18.01
C GLN A 214 17.17 5.21 16.48
N ARG A 215 17.58 6.26 15.76
CA ARG A 215 17.45 6.39 14.31
C ARG A 215 18.77 6.72 13.65
N ASP A 216 18.89 6.39 12.39
CA ASP A 216 20.03 6.74 11.54
C ASP A 216 19.92 8.18 10.99
N ALA A 217 20.90 8.60 10.19
CA ALA A 217 20.95 9.94 9.59
C ALA A 217 19.79 10.25 8.62
N ARG A 218 19.00 9.25 8.23
CA ARG A 218 17.79 9.39 7.39
C ARG A 218 16.50 9.28 8.20
N ASP A 219 16.58 9.39 9.51
CA ASP A 219 15.46 9.22 10.45
C ASP A 219 14.85 7.79 10.44
N CYS A 220 15.56 6.80 9.89
CA CYS A 220 15.10 5.42 9.91
C CYS A 220 15.51 4.75 11.24
N PRO A 221 14.59 4.03 11.93
CA PRO A 221 14.94 3.29 13.13
C PRO A 221 16.12 2.34 12.91
N VAL A 222 17.05 2.32 13.85
CA VAL A 222 18.22 1.40 13.84
C VAL A 222 17.73 -0.04 14.12
N SER A 223 16.78 -0.20 15.04
CA SER A 223 16.10 -1.47 15.30
C SER A 223 14.71 -1.42 14.69
N ASP A 224 14.30 -2.50 14.02
CA ASP A 224 13.04 -2.58 13.30
C ASP A 224 11.84 -2.30 14.22
N VAL A 225 11.08 -1.27 13.88
CA VAL A 225 9.76 -1.01 14.43
C VAL A 225 8.74 -1.48 13.39
N LYS A 226 8.05 -2.59 13.70
CA LYS A 226 7.25 -3.33 12.73
C LYS A 226 5.77 -3.29 13.06
N ILE A 227 4.94 -3.06 12.06
CA ILE A 227 3.51 -3.36 12.10
C ILE A 227 3.36 -4.87 11.97
N LEU A 228 2.85 -5.52 13.01
CA LEU A 228 2.59 -6.96 13.01
C LEU A 228 1.31 -7.28 12.23
N LYS A 229 0.27 -6.48 12.45
CA LYS A 229 -1.01 -6.52 11.72
C LYS A 229 -1.82 -5.26 11.97
N ILE A 230 -2.80 -5.00 11.10
CA ILE A 230 -3.86 -4.01 11.33
C ILE A 230 -5.20 -4.73 11.28
N THR A 231 -6.02 -4.62 12.34
CA THR A 231 -7.32 -5.29 12.46
C THR A 231 -8.43 -4.29 12.71
N ALA A 232 -9.59 -4.48 12.06
CA ALA A 232 -10.82 -3.73 12.35
C ALA A 232 -11.46 -4.27 13.65
N GLU A 233 -12.10 -3.35 14.43
CA GLU A 233 -12.98 -3.69 15.54
C GLU A 233 -14.42 -3.93 15.10
#